data_d831325daa5cced2de80d33eac9fa13d
#
_entry.id   d831325daa5cced2de80d33eac9fa13d
#
_cell.length_a   1.000
_cell.length_b   1.000
_cell.length_c   1.000
_cell.angle_alpha   90.00
_cell.angle_beta   90.00
_cell.angle_gamma   90.00
#
_symmetry.space_group_name_H-M   'P 1'
#
loop_
_entity.id
_entity.type
_entity.pdbx_description
1 polymer ?
#
loop_
_entity_poly.entity_id
_entity_poly.type
_entity_poly.pdbx_seq_one_letter_code
_entity_poly.pdbx_strand_id
1 'polypeptide(L)'
;PVAAVPSIPDIRIVTPFCIGASCSVRTVVLAADSPLDRLDTIYLDSHSLTSVRLVRILASKLWGIRPEWKELKDFSALNAPQPRTGYLIIGDKVFDHEEKFRYRYDLADAWREMTGLPFAFAAWVARSGVDDRTVERLAEALDYGVRHIPEAIACYGYGDRSYAYDYLTRNIDFVFDEQKRRATALYWQEGRKIDPPINPG
;
A
#
# COMPACT_ATOMS: atom_id res chain seq x y z
N PRO A 1 1.90 -7.42 -4.97
CA PRO A 1 2.47 -6.61 -3.88
C PRO A 1 4.00 -6.66 -3.90
N VAL A 2 4.67 -5.52 -3.69
CA VAL A 2 6.15 -5.48 -3.70
C VAL A 2 6.75 -6.30 -2.55
N ALA A 3 6.02 -6.50 -1.47
CA ALA A 3 6.47 -7.33 -0.35
C ALA A 3 6.75 -8.79 -0.72
N ALA A 4 6.06 -9.32 -1.73
CA ALA A 4 6.21 -10.71 -2.15
C ALA A 4 7.42 -10.93 -3.08
N VAL A 5 7.90 -9.88 -3.74
CA VAL A 5 8.94 -10.00 -4.78
C VAL A 5 10.20 -10.74 -4.30
N PRO A 6 10.79 -10.44 -3.12
CA PRO A 6 12.00 -11.12 -2.68
C PRO A 6 11.83 -12.60 -2.32
N SER A 7 10.59 -13.07 -2.13
CA SER A 7 10.29 -14.45 -1.72
C SER A 7 9.90 -15.36 -2.89
N ILE A 8 9.73 -14.81 -4.08
CA ILE A 8 9.36 -15.59 -5.26
C ILE A 8 10.61 -15.74 -6.16
N PRO A 9 11.11 -16.96 -6.39
CA PRO A 9 12.26 -17.16 -7.24
C PRO A 9 11.96 -16.81 -8.71
N ASP A 10 12.96 -16.39 -9.43
CA ASP A 10 12.94 -16.15 -10.89
C ASP A 10 11.94 -15.09 -11.35
N ILE A 11 11.59 -14.12 -10.48
CA ILE A 11 10.81 -12.96 -10.91
C ILE A 11 11.64 -11.68 -10.90
N ARG A 12 11.27 -10.77 -11.80
CA ARG A 12 11.80 -9.41 -11.87
C ARG A 12 10.68 -8.40 -12.08
N ILE A 13 10.86 -7.18 -11.62
CA ILE A 13 10.00 -6.06 -11.97
C ILE A 13 10.31 -5.68 -13.41
N VAL A 14 9.28 -5.64 -14.26
CA VAL A 14 9.45 -5.60 -15.72
C VAL A 14 8.97 -4.33 -16.39
N THR A 15 8.20 -3.48 -15.70
CA THR A 15 7.67 -2.25 -16.30
C THR A 15 8.04 -1.02 -15.49
N PRO A 16 8.03 0.18 -16.10
CA PRO A 16 8.15 1.45 -15.38
C PRO A 16 6.84 1.89 -14.71
N PHE A 17 5.91 0.95 -14.46
CA PHE A 17 4.60 1.23 -13.86
C PHE A 17 4.41 0.48 -12.55
N CYS A 18 3.70 1.15 -11.61
CA CYS A 18 3.39 0.61 -10.29
C CYS A 18 2.04 1.14 -9.79
N ILE A 19 1.60 0.63 -8.65
CA ILE A 19 0.66 1.33 -7.78
C ILE A 19 1.49 1.90 -6.64
N GLY A 20 1.67 3.21 -6.65
CA GLY A 20 2.49 3.92 -5.69
C GLY A 20 1.86 5.24 -5.26
N ALA A 21 2.58 5.99 -4.43
CA ALA A 21 2.21 7.33 -4.02
C ALA A 21 3.45 8.16 -3.71
N SER A 22 3.44 9.41 -4.15
CA SER A 22 4.48 10.41 -3.84
C SER A 22 4.04 11.36 -2.72
N CYS A 23 2.77 11.27 -2.32
CA CYS A 23 2.15 11.94 -1.17
C CYS A 23 1.16 10.97 -0.51
N SER A 24 0.13 11.49 0.16
CA SER A 24 -0.95 10.67 0.74
C SER A 24 -1.60 9.76 -0.30
N VAL A 25 -1.65 8.46 -0.03
CA VAL A 25 -2.33 7.48 -0.89
C VAL A 25 -3.84 7.44 -0.62
N ARG A 26 -4.27 7.89 0.54
CA ARG A 26 -5.66 7.91 1.05
C ARG A 26 -6.31 6.56 1.28
N THR A 27 -5.92 5.53 0.56
CA THR A 27 -6.54 4.19 0.59
C THR A 27 -5.69 3.14 1.30
N VAL A 28 -4.66 3.53 2.03
CA VAL A 28 -3.88 2.65 2.91
C VAL A 28 -3.62 3.40 4.21
N VAL A 29 -4.48 3.16 5.20
CA VAL A 29 -4.48 3.94 6.44
C VAL A 29 -4.49 3.05 7.68
N LEU A 30 -3.84 3.51 8.73
CA LEU A 30 -4.07 3.06 10.10
C LEU A 30 -5.10 4.01 10.72
N ALA A 31 -6.31 3.49 10.96
CA ALA A 31 -7.42 4.25 11.54
C ALA A 31 -7.64 3.86 13.01
N ALA A 32 -7.96 4.81 13.88
CA ALA A 32 -8.16 4.56 15.31
C ALA A 32 -9.00 5.67 15.98
N ASP A 33 -9.57 5.37 17.16
CA ASP A 33 -10.21 6.35 18.03
C ASP A 33 -9.31 6.84 19.17
N SER A 34 -8.10 6.31 19.24
CA SER A 34 -7.07 6.71 20.18
C SER A 34 -5.80 7.14 19.42
N PRO A 35 -5.00 8.06 19.97
CA PRO A 35 -3.73 8.43 19.35
C PRO A 35 -2.74 7.25 19.36
N LEU A 36 -1.73 7.29 18.47
CA LEU A 36 -0.78 6.20 18.23
C LEU A 36 -0.11 5.66 19.50
N ASP A 37 0.31 6.54 20.38
CA ASP A 37 1.02 6.23 21.64
C ASP A 37 0.14 5.49 22.67
N ARG A 38 -1.15 5.41 22.41
CA ARG A 38 -2.14 4.71 23.26
C ARG A 38 -2.71 3.44 22.64
N LEU A 39 -2.21 3.02 21.49
CA LEU A 39 -2.68 1.80 20.84
C LEU A 39 -2.04 0.55 21.46
N ASP A 40 -2.87 -0.32 22.01
CA ASP A 40 -2.43 -1.63 22.55
C ASP A 40 -2.53 -2.73 21.49
N THR A 41 -3.50 -2.63 20.60
CA THR A 41 -3.78 -3.64 19.55
C THR A 41 -3.95 -2.97 18.20
N ILE A 42 -3.41 -3.60 17.16
CA ILE A 42 -3.67 -3.22 15.77
C ILE A 42 -4.17 -4.44 15.00
N TYR A 43 -5.37 -4.31 14.42
CA TYR A 43 -5.94 -5.28 13.50
C TYR A 43 -5.46 -5.02 12.07
N LEU A 44 -5.03 -6.07 11.41
CA LEU A 44 -4.41 -6.04 10.09
C LEU A 44 -5.37 -6.59 9.03
N ASP A 45 -5.67 -5.80 8.00
CA ASP A 45 -6.31 -6.28 6.78
C ASP A 45 -5.31 -7.15 6.00
N SER A 46 -5.51 -8.47 6.04
CA SER A 46 -4.61 -9.45 5.42
C SER A 46 -4.64 -9.48 3.88
N HIS A 47 -5.53 -8.69 3.24
CA HIS A 47 -5.59 -8.60 1.77
C HIS A 47 -4.38 -7.87 1.16
N SER A 48 -3.53 -7.21 1.97
CA SER A 48 -2.31 -6.56 1.47
C SER A 48 -1.07 -6.91 2.29
N LEU A 49 -0.28 -7.83 1.79
CA LEU A 49 1.02 -8.19 2.38
C LEU A 49 1.96 -6.97 2.50
N THR A 50 1.95 -6.08 1.51
CA THR A 50 2.80 -4.87 1.52
C THR A 50 2.39 -3.92 2.63
N SER A 51 1.09 -3.64 2.79
CA SER A 51 0.61 -2.70 3.80
C SER A 51 0.77 -3.24 5.21
N VAL A 52 0.56 -4.55 5.41
CA VAL A 52 0.80 -5.24 6.69
C VAL A 52 2.25 -5.11 7.14
N ARG A 53 3.22 -5.35 6.24
CA ARG A 53 4.63 -5.18 6.56
C ARG A 53 4.99 -3.70 6.76
N LEU A 54 4.43 -2.81 5.96
CA LEU A 54 4.69 -1.37 6.06
C LEU A 54 4.25 -0.81 7.42
N VAL A 55 3.04 -1.11 7.89
CA VAL A 55 2.57 -0.60 9.19
C VAL A 55 3.42 -1.10 10.34
N ARG A 56 3.95 -2.32 10.28
CA ARG A 56 4.88 -2.85 11.28
C ARG A 56 6.24 -2.14 11.26
N ILE A 57 6.76 -1.81 10.06
CA ILE A 57 7.98 -1.01 9.92
C ILE A 57 7.76 0.35 10.55
N LEU A 58 6.68 1.04 10.20
CA LEU A 58 6.35 2.37 10.74
C LEU A 58 6.14 2.36 12.25
N ALA A 59 5.43 1.36 12.77
CA ALA A 59 5.26 1.18 14.22
C ALA A 59 6.59 1.12 14.95
N SER A 60 7.54 0.33 14.43
CA SER A 60 8.85 0.14 15.07
C SER A 60 9.81 1.31 14.86
N LYS A 61 9.82 1.94 13.67
CA LYS A 61 10.88 2.86 13.25
C LYS A 61 10.52 4.33 13.37
N LEU A 62 9.25 4.65 13.13
CA LEU A 62 8.76 6.04 13.16
C LEU A 62 7.99 6.33 14.44
N TRP A 63 7.02 5.48 14.76
CA TRP A 63 6.07 5.75 15.85
C TRP A 63 6.54 5.25 17.22
N GLY A 64 7.51 4.33 17.27
CA GLY A 64 8.06 3.79 18.53
C GLY A 64 7.05 2.97 19.33
N ILE A 65 6.00 2.43 18.71
CA ILE A 65 4.94 1.63 19.36
C ILE A 65 5.15 0.14 19.17
N ARG A 66 4.63 -0.65 20.09
CA ARG A 66 4.71 -2.13 20.07
C ARG A 66 3.35 -2.73 20.42
N PRO A 67 2.35 -2.59 19.56
CA PRO A 67 1.03 -3.14 19.78
C PRO A 67 1.01 -4.66 19.60
N GLU A 68 -0.02 -5.30 20.14
CA GLU A 68 -0.41 -6.65 19.74
C GLU A 68 -0.96 -6.62 18.31
N TRP A 69 -0.48 -7.53 17.47
CA TRP A 69 -0.92 -7.63 16.08
C TRP A 69 -1.96 -8.72 15.93
N LYS A 70 -3.14 -8.40 15.39
CA LYS A 70 -4.24 -9.34 15.14
C LYS A 70 -4.71 -9.25 13.68
N GLU A 71 -5.25 -10.34 13.18
CA GLU A 71 -5.88 -10.35 11.86
C GLU A 71 -7.29 -9.76 11.94
N LEU A 72 -7.62 -8.85 11.02
CA LEU A 72 -8.98 -8.33 10.86
C LEU A 72 -9.79 -9.32 10.02
N LYS A 73 -10.49 -10.23 10.68
CA LYS A 73 -11.32 -11.25 10.03
C LYS A 73 -12.73 -10.77 9.71
N ASP A 74 -13.23 -9.87 10.53
CA ASP A 74 -14.58 -9.33 10.41
C ASP A 74 -14.53 -7.80 10.29
N PHE A 75 -14.87 -7.30 9.12
CA PHE A 75 -14.91 -5.87 8.85
C PHE A 75 -16.08 -5.15 9.53
N SER A 76 -17.07 -5.87 10.09
CA SER A 76 -18.11 -5.25 10.91
C SER A 76 -17.54 -4.57 12.15
N ALA A 77 -16.36 -4.99 12.64
CA ALA A 77 -15.62 -4.35 13.72
C ALA A 77 -15.30 -2.87 13.44
N LEU A 78 -15.20 -2.46 12.17
CA LEU A 78 -14.99 -1.06 11.78
C LEU A 78 -16.22 -0.17 12.04
N ASN A 79 -17.39 -0.75 12.26
CA ASN A 79 -18.60 0.00 12.56
C ASN A 79 -18.70 0.42 14.03
N ALA A 80 -17.93 -0.23 14.92
CA ALA A 80 -17.86 0.06 16.35
C ALA A 80 -16.42 -0.02 16.85
N PRO A 81 -15.58 0.98 16.50
CA PRO A 81 -14.17 0.97 16.87
C PRO A 81 -13.96 0.83 18.37
N GLN A 82 -13.02 -0.02 18.76
CA GLN A 82 -12.69 -0.25 20.16
C GLN A 82 -11.65 0.78 20.64
N PRO A 83 -11.74 1.25 21.90
CA PRO A 83 -10.72 2.09 22.49
C PRO A 83 -9.33 1.44 22.43
N ARG A 84 -8.27 2.23 22.26
CA ARG A 84 -6.86 1.80 22.22
C ARG A 84 -6.55 0.75 21.14
N THR A 85 -7.41 0.72 20.10
CA THR A 85 -7.33 -0.24 19.00
C THR A 85 -7.17 0.51 17.68
N GLY A 86 -6.18 0.09 16.88
CA GLY A 86 -5.98 0.54 15.51
C GLY A 86 -6.45 -0.51 14.51
N TYR A 87 -6.82 -0.05 13.33
CA TYR A 87 -7.27 -0.89 12.23
C TYR A 87 -6.52 -0.47 10.96
N LEU A 88 -5.71 -1.38 10.42
CA LEU A 88 -5.16 -1.20 9.07
C LEU A 88 -6.26 -1.48 8.07
N ILE A 89 -6.64 -0.46 7.30
CA ILE A 89 -7.69 -0.54 6.28
C ILE A 89 -7.07 -0.21 4.93
N ILE A 90 -7.43 -0.98 3.90
CA ILE A 90 -6.88 -0.80 2.55
C ILE A 90 -7.97 -0.80 1.48
N GLY A 91 -7.70 -0.07 0.39
CA GLY A 91 -8.59 0.02 -0.76
C GLY A 91 -9.86 0.81 -0.48
N ASP A 92 -10.90 0.56 -1.26
CA ASP A 92 -12.15 1.34 -1.25
C ASP A 92 -12.88 1.29 0.10
N LYS A 93 -12.63 0.27 0.91
CA LYS A 93 -13.14 0.17 2.30
C LYS A 93 -12.78 1.37 3.17
N VAL A 94 -11.71 2.08 2.86
CA VAL A 94 -11.33 3.30 3.59
C VAL A 94 -12.43 4.34 3.48
N PHE A 95 -13.00 4.53 2.28
CA PHE A 95 -14.04 5.53 2.02
C PHE A 95 -15.34 5.23 2.76
N ASP A 96 -15.68 3.94 2.94
CA ASP A 96 -16.90 3.51 3.64
C ASP A 96 -16.80 3.73 5.17
N HIS A 97 -15.58 3.91 5.68
CA HIS A 97 -15.32 3.92 7.12
C HIS A 97 -14.54 5.14 7.61
N GLU A 98 -14.01 6.00 6.72
CA GLU A 98 -13.07 7.05 7.12
C GLU A 98 -13.65 8.05 8.13
N GLU A 99 -14.95 8.35 8.07
CA GLU A 99 -15.62 9.28 9.00
C GLU A 99 -15.85 8.69 10.40
N LYS A 100 -15.70 7.37 10.56
CA LYS A 100 -15.96 6.66 11.83
C LYS A 100 -14.76 6.73 12.80
N PHE A 101 -13.60 7.20 12.33
CA PHE A 101 -12.37 7.22 13.12
C PHE A 101 -11.88 8.65 13.36
N ARG A 102 -11.52 8.92 14.61
CA ARG A 102 -10.96 10.22 15.00
C ARG A 102 -9.54 10.45 14.47
N TYR A 103 -8.75 9.39 14.38
CA TYR A 103 -7.36 9.45 13.96
C TYR A 103 -7.17 8.57 12.72
N ARG A 104 -6.47 9.12 11.73
CA ARG A 104 -6.13 8.42 10.49
C ARG A 104 -4.69 8.75 10.13
N TYR A 105 -3.91 7.71 9.95
CA TYR A 105 -2.49 7.82 9.61
C TYR A 105 -2.28 7.17 8.25
N ASP A 106 -2.04 7.98 7.24
CA ASP A 106 -1.74 7.51 5.89
C ASP A 106 -0.35 6.87 5.86
N LEU A 107 -0.26 5.65 5.38
CA LEU A 107 1.00 4.91 5.44
C LEU A 107 2.04 5.41 4.41
N ALA A 108 1.61 5.99 3.29
CA ALA A 108 2.54 6.58 2.32
C ALA A 108 3.13 7.90 2.84
N ASP A 109 2.33 8.75 3.48
CA ASP A 109 2.81 9.97 4.14
C ASP A 109 3.76 9.64 5.29
N ALA A 110 3.41 8.66 6.13
CA ALA A 110 4.27 8.22 7.23
C ALA A 110 5.60 7.62 6.73
N TRP A 111 5.57 6.86 5.63
CA TRP A 111 6.79 6.39 5.00
C TRP A 111 7.66 7.54 4.50
N ARG A 112 7.06 8.53 3.85
CA ARG A 112 7.76 9.71 3.37
C ARG A 112 8.33 10.56 4.52
N GLU A 113 7.61 10.70 5.61
CA GLU A 113 8.10 11.34 6.83
C GLU A 113 9.37 10.64 7.35
N MET A 114 9.36 9.31 7.41
CA MET A 114 10.47 8.50 7.90
C MET A 114 11.69 8.51 6.98
N THR A 115 11.49 8.54 5.65
CA THR A 115 12.56 8.22 4.68
C THR A 115 12.87 9.34 3.70
N GLY A 116 11.97 10.30 3.51
CA GLY A 116 12.02 11.30 2.44
C GLY A 116 11.70 10.74 1.04
N LEU A 117 11.30 9.46 0.93
CA LEU A 117 11.06 8.77 -0.34
C LEU A 117 9.57 8.52 -0.59
N PRO A 118 9.12 8.48 -1.87
CA PRO A 118 7.80 7.98 -2.24
C PRO A 118 7.67 6.49 -1.91
N PHE A 119 6.47 5.92 -2.04
CA PHE A 119 6.25 4.50 -1.79
C PHE A 119 5.62 3.79 -3.00
N ALA A 120 5.98 2.52 -3.22
CA ALA A 120 5.34 1.63 -4.17
C ALA A 120 4.71 0.44 -3.44
N PHE A 121 3.41 0.28 -3.59
CA PHE A 121 2.64 -0.82 -2.97
C PHE A 121 2.66 -2.09 -3.82
N ALA A 122 2.58 -1.93 -5.14
CA ALA A 122 2.59 -3.03 -6.09
C ALA A 122 3.34 -2.63 -7.36
N ALA A 123 3.98 -3.59 -8.00
CA ALA A 123 4.65 -3.45 -9.27
C ALA A 123 4.36 -4.66 -10.18
N TRP A 124 4.51 -4.47 -11.47
CA TRP A 124 4.38 -5.55 -12.44
C TRP A 124 5.64 -6.40 -12.48
N VAL A 125 5.44 -7.69 -12.31
CA VAL A 125 6.55 -8.67 -12.28
C VAL A 125 6.33 -9.74 -13.34
N ALA A 126 7.43 -10.28 -13.86
CA ALA A 126 7.40 -11.43 -14.75
C ALA A 126 8.45 -12.46 -14.34
N ARG A 127 8.20 -13.73 -14.65
CA ARG A 127 9.20 -14.79 -14.57
C ARG A 127 10.24 -14.61 -15.67
N SER A 128 11.44 -15.13 -15.45
CA SER A 128 12.59 -15.02 -16.40
C SER A 128 12.31 -15.60 -17.80
N GLY A 129 11.33 -16.50 -17.95
CA GLY A 129 10.94 -17.06 -19.25
C GLY A 129 9.93 -16.24 -20.06
N VAL A 130 9.46 -15.11 -19.55
CA VAL A 130 8.55 -14.21 -20.30
C VAL A 130 9.38 -13.41 -21.28
N ASP A 131 9.01 -13.45 -22.58
CA ASP A 131 9.71 -12.77 -23.66
C ASP A 131 9.53 -11.23 -23.58
N ASP A 132 10.51 -10.51 -24.12
CA ASP A 132 10.56 -9.06 -24.06
C ASP A 132 9.41 -8.41 -24.82
N ARG A 133 8.92 -9.00 -25.92
CA ARG A 133 7.77 -8.49 -26.67
C ARG A 133 6.49 -8.49 -25.85
N THR A 134 6.29 -9.52 -25.02
CA THR A 134 5.15 -9.57 -24.08
C THR A 134 5.27 -8.47 -23.04
N VAL A 135 6.47 -8.23 -22.51
CA VAL A 135 6.74 -7.16 -21.54
C VAL A 135 6.50 -5.78 -22.16
N GLU A 136 6.97 -5.55 -23.39
CA GLU A 136 6.76 -4.29 -24.13
C GLU A 136 5.27 -4.01 -24.33
N ARG A 137 4.52 -5.02 -24.82
CA ARG A 137 3.06 -4.88 -25.01
C ARG A 137 2.32 -4.59 -23.70
N LEU A 138 2.75 -5.20 -22.58
CA LEU A 138 2.21 -4.87 -21.26
C LEU A 138 2.50 -3.42 -20.90
N ALA A 139 3.74 -2.95 -21.09
CA ALA A 139 4.12 -1.58 -20.80
C ALA A 139 3.33 -0.57 -21.66
N GLU A 140 3.13 -0.85 -22.96
CA GLU A 140 2.30 -0.04 -23.86
C GLU A 140 0.83 0.04 -23.38
N ALA A 141 0.25 -1.10 -22.95
CA ALA A 141 -1.12 -1.14 -22.44
C ALA A 141 -1.27 -0.35 -21.13
N LEU A 142 -0.28 -0.42 -20.25
CA LEU A 142 -0.26 0.34 -19.00
C LEU A 142 -0.12 1.85 -19.27
N ASP A 143 0.77 2.23 -20.17
CA ASP A 143 0.93 3.63 -20.59
C ASP A 143 -0.36 4.17 -21.20
N TYR A 144 -1.01 3.39 -22.06
CA TYR A 144 -2.32 3.75 -22.61
C TYR A 144 -3.35 3.97 -21.52
N GLY A 145 -3.46 3.04 -20.56
CA GLY A 145 -4.41 3.15 -19.44
C GLY A 145 -4.19 4.40 -18.58
N VAL A 146 -2.94 4.71 -18.25
CA VAL A 146 -2.60 5.91 -17.46
C VAL A 146 -2.93 7.19 -18.20
N ARG A 147 -2.72 7.25 -19.52
CA ARG A 147 -3.08 8.42 -20.34
C ARG A 147 -4.57 8.62 -20.55
N HIS A 148 -5.38 7.55 -20.39
CA HIS A 148 -6.82 7.54 -20.62
C HIS A 148 -7.64 7.35 -19.35
N ILE A 149 -7.15 7.85 -18.22
CA ILE A 149 -7.86 7.79 -16.92
C ILE A 149 -9.26 8.42 -17.01
N PRO A 150 -9.46 9.61 -17.65
CA PRO A 150 -10.80 10.19 -17.75
C PRO A 150 -11.80 9.29 -18.48
N GLU A 151 -11.37 8.68 -19.59
CA GLU A 151 -12.19 7.77 -20.39
C GLU A 151 -12.52 6.49 -19.63
N ALA A 152 -11.53 5.94 -18.90
CA ALA A 152 -11.72 4.78 -18.06
C ALA A 152 -12.76 5.05 -16.95
N ILE A 153 -12.69 6.20 -16.29
CA ILE A 153 -13.67 6.62 -15.28
C ILE A 153 -15.06 6.76 -15.90
N ALA A 154 -15.16 7.35 -17.10
CA ALA A 154 -16.44 7.50 -17.79
C ALA A 154 -17.09 6.16 -18.14
N CYS A 155 -16.27 5.18 -18.58
CA CYS A 155 -16.76 3.83 -18.94
C CYS A 155 -17.10 2.97 -17.73
N TYR A 156 -16.40 3.10 -16.62
CA TYR A 156 -16.59 2.24 -15.45
C TYR A 156 -17.82 2.60 -14.62
N GLY A 157 -18.34 3.83 -14.77
CA GLY A 157 -19.58 4.23 -14.08
C GLY A 157 -19.41 4.53 -12.58
N TYR A 158 -18.26 5.06 -12.16
CA TYR A 158 -18.09 5.53 -10.78
C TYR A 158 -19.15 6.56 -10.39
N GLY A 159 -19.69 6.44 -9.17
CA GLY A 159 -20.72 7.36 -8.67
C GLY A 159 -20.22 8.81 -8.59
N ASP A 160 -19.06 9.03 -7.99
CA ASP A 160 -18.36 10.34 -7.98
C ASP A 160 -17.15 10.31 -8.89
N ARG A 161 -17.36 10.79 -10.12
CA ARG A 161 -16.30 10.84 -11.15
C ARG A 161 -15.20 11.85 -10.81
N SER A 162 -15.54 12.96 -10.15
CA SER A 162 -14.57 13.97 -9.75
C SER A 162 -13.61 13.42 -8.71
N TYR A 163 -14.17 12.73 -7.73
CA TYR A 163 -13.39 12.06 -6.70
C TYR A 163 -12.46 10.96 -7.28
N ALA A 164 -13.00 10.12 -8.16
CA ALA A 164 -12.22 9.08 -8.82
C ALA A 164 -11.07 9.68 -9.65
N TYR A 165 -11.32 10.79 -10.34
CA TYR A 165 -10.30 11.50 -11.11
C TYR A 165 -9.19 12.05 -10.20
N ASP A 166 -9.55 12.77 -9.14
CA ASP A 166 -8.57 13.31 -8.19
C ASP A 166 -7.76 12.20 -7.52
N TYR A 167 -8.39 11.12 -7.12
CA TYR A 167 -7.71 9.97 -6.53
C TYR A 167 -6.70 9.35 -7.50
N LEU A 168 -7.10 9.02 -8.72
CA LEU A 168 -6.25 8.36 -9.71
C LEU A 168 -5.16 9.25 -10.30
N THR A 169 -5.30 10.59 -10.22
CA THR A 169 -4.33 11.54 -10.81
C THR A 169 -3.47 12.28 -9.80
N ARG A 170 -3.88 12.34 -8.52
CA ARG A 170 -3.17 13.10 -7.48
C ARG A 170 -2.68 12.23 -6.32
N ASN A 171 -3.43 11.17 -5.96
CA ASN A 171 -3.05 10.29 -4.85
C ASN A 171 -2.27 9.07 -5.33
N ILE A 172 -2.71 8.45 -6.43
CA ILE A 172 -1.95 7.35 -7.03
C ILE A 172 -0.89 7.90 -7.98
N ASP A 173 0.33 7.39 -7.83
CA ASP A 173 1.44 7.65 -8.73
C ASP A 173 1.81 6.33 -9.42
N PHE A 174 1.52 6.27 -10.71
CA PHE A 174 1.71 5.06 -11.51
C PHE A 174 3.14 4.87 -12.02
N VAL A 175 4.02 5.87 -11.90
CA VAL A 175 5.39 5.78 -12.41
C VAL A 175 6.29 5.08 -11.40
N PHE A 176 6.94 3.99 -11.81
CA PHE A 176 7.96 3.29 -11.00
C PHE A 176 9.34 3.83 -11.33
N ASP A 177 9.62 5.03 -10.85
CA ASP A 177 10.86 5.78 -11.04
C ASP A 177 12.01 5.28 -10.14
N GLU A 178 13.16 5.93 -10.24
CA GLU A 178 14.34 5.61 -9.44
C GLU A 178 14.13 5.84 -7.95
N GLN A 179 13.35 6.85 -7.56
CA GLN A 179 13.06 7.10 -6.15
C GLN A 179 12.22 5.99 -5.53
N LYS A 180 11.21 5.48 -6.27
CA LYS A 180 10.41 4.34 -5.82
C LYS A 180 11.21 3.03 -5.84
N ARG A 181 12.17 2.86 -6.76
CA ARG A 181 13.10 1.72 -6.74
C ARG A 181 13.95 1.72 -5.47
N ARG A 182 14.52 2.88 -5.11
CA ARG A 182 15.28 3.05 -3.86
C ARG A 182 14.41 2.82 -2.64
N ALA A 183 13.19 3.37 -2.62
CA ALA A 183 12.21 3.15 -1.56
C ALA A 183 11.87 1.67 -1.40
N THR A 184 11.65 0.96 -2.49
CA THR A 184 11.33 -0.47 -2.49
C THR A 184 12.50 -1.29 -1.94
N ALA A 185 13.73 -0.98 -2.31
CA ALA A 185 14.94 -1.63 -1.77
C ALA A 185 15.07 -1.41 -0.26
N LEU A 186 14.87 -0.18 0.21
CA LEU A 186 14.86 0.17 1.63
C LEU A 186 13.74 -0.56 2.38
N TYR A 187 12.53 -0.59 1.82
CA TYR A 187 11.39 -1.31 2.39
C TYR A 187 11.69 -2.81 2.56
N TRP A 188 12.32 -3.44 1.59
CA TRP A 188 12.75 -4.85 1.71
C TRP A 188 13.81 -5.04 2.79
N GLN A 189 14.77 -4.12 2.88
CA GLN A 189 15.80 -4.15 3.91
C GLN A 189 15.21 -4.05 5.32
N GLU A 190 14.32 -3.09 5.56
CA GLU A 190 13.67 -2.90 6.85
C GLU A 190 12.68 -4.04 7.16
N GLY A 191 11.95 -4.52 6.16
CA GLY A 191 11.05 -5.65 6.30
C GLY A 191 11.73 -6.95 6.76
N ARG A 192 12.95 -7.23 6.28
CA ARG A 192 13.74 -8.40 6.75
C ARG A 192 14.11 -8.34 8.22
N LYS A 193 14.20 -7.14 8.80
CA LYS A 193 14.51 -6.98 10.23
C LYS A 193 13.30 -7.23 11.14
N ILE A 194 12.10 -7.08 10.59
CA ILE A 194 10.82 -7.20 11.33
C ILE A 194 10.22 -8.60 11.15
N ASP A 195 10.19 -9.08 9.93
CA ASP A 195 9.71 -10.43 9.57
C ASP A 195 10.87 -11.17 8.90
N PRO A 196 11.78 -11.79 9.68
CA PRO A 196 12.83 -12.60 9.09
C PRO A 196 12.19 -13.71 8.23
N PRO A 197 12.82 -14.12 7.12
CA PRO A 197 12.31 -15.18 6.28
C PRO A 197 12.08 -16.44 7.15
N ILE A 198 10.90 -17.02 7.05
CA ILE A 198 10.64 -18.34 7.59
C ILE A 198 11.62 -19.25 6.84
N ASN A 199 12.64 -19.78 7.51
CA ASN A 199 13.48 -20.80 6.91
C ASN A 199 12.56 -21.96 6.51
N PRO A 200 12.45 -22.30 5.23
CA PRO A 200 11.80 -23.54 4.84
C PRO A 200 12.71 -24.66 5.38
N GLY A 201 12.25 -25.32 6.43
CA GLY A 201 12.86 -26.55 6.94
C GLY A 201 12.82 -27.65 5.89
#